data_39d48446d7d65b8c6f8115b44e53dce7
#
_entry.id   39d48446d7d65b8c6f8115b44e53dce7
#
_cell.length_a   1.000
_cell.length_b   1.000
_cell.length_c   1.000
_cell.angle_alpha   90.00
_cell.angle_beta   90.00
_cell.angle_gamma   90.00
#
_symmetry.space_group_name_H-M   'P 1'
#
loop_
_entity.id
_entity.type
_entity.pdbx_description
1 polymer ?
#
loop_
_entity_poly.entity_id
_entity_poly.type
_entity_poly.pdbx_seq_one_letter_code
_entity_poly.pdbx_strand_id
1 'polypeptide(L)'
;MGINLSNFLSSKSKNARMIDYQDLDHIDGLSISVVSANLYNDNRDDLSLFYFRDGANYASVYTQSKIVSENIKWNLSQKSKKIYSLLVNTRNANAFTGKQGYESLKKLSEIVSIELTKKQEQDEDIPKKISSKEIMFGCTGTIGEPFPYKKISDQVPNLINKIRYTQNKFIWMKAGLGIMTTDTKPKLAMETCMIGNKEIKIYGIAKGSGMI
;
A
#
# COMPACT_ATOMS: atom_id res chain seq x y z
N MET A 1 -13.76 8.88 -12.82
CA MET A 1 -13.08 8.14 -13.91
C MET A 1 -11.76 7.63 -13.34
N GLY A 2 -11.61 6.31 -13.18
CA GLY A 2 -10.28 5.77 -12.90
C GLY A 2 -9.32 6.21 -14.00
N ILE A 3 -8.05 6.40 -13.70
CA ILE A 3 -7.04 6.67 -14.73
C ILE A 3 -7.18 5.55 -15.75
N ASN A 4 -7.68 5.88 -16.94
CA ASN A 4 -7.78 4.92 -18.01
C ASN A 4 -6.33 4.59 -18.40
N LEU A 5 -5.89 3.37 -18.08
CA LEU A 5 -4.53 2.91 -18.33
C LEU A 5 -4.14 3.11 -19.80
N SER A 6 -5.11 2.97 -20.73
CA SER A 6 -4.93 3.27 -22.15
C SER A 6 -4.62 4.75 -22.41
N ASN A 7 -5.24 5.69 -21.67
CA ASN A 7 -4.95 7.11 -21.81
C ASN A 7 -3.59 7.48 -21.22
N PHE A 8 -3.17 6.82 -20.14
CA PHE A 8 -1.83 6.99 -19.59
C PHE A 8 -0.76 6.43 -20.54
N LEU A 9 -1.01 5.28 -21.15
CA LEU A 9 -0.12 4.64 -22.13
C LEU A 9 -0.15 5.35 -23.50
N SER A 10 -1.24 6.03 -23.84
CA SER A 10 -1.43 6.74 -25.11
C SER A 10 -1.15 8.25 -25.04
N SER A 11 -0.91 8.83 -23.86
CA SER A 11 -0.56 10.24 -23.75
C SER A 11 0.79 10.45 -24.44
N LYS A 12 0.73 10.95 -25.67
CA LYS A 12 1.85 11.37 -26.50
C LYS A 12 2.48 12.66 -25.96
N SER A 13 2.97 12.66 -24.75
CA SER A 13 3.99 13.61 -24.36
C SER A 13 5.24 13.27 -25.16
N LYS A 14 5.66 14.15 -26.05
CA LYS A 14 6.85 13.97 -26.91
C LYS A 14 8.14 13.63 -26.16
N ASN A 15 8.14 13.70 -24.83
CA ASN A 15 9.24 13.38 -23.93
C ASN A 15 8.97 12.20 -22.98
N ALA A 16 7.81 11.56 -23.04
CA ALA A 16 7.56 10.32 -22.34
C ALA A 16 8.14 9.17 -23.18
N ARG A 17 9.44 8.89 -23.01
CA ARG A 17 9.94 7.56 -23.35
C ARG A 17 9.04 6.59 -22.61
N MET A 18 8.36 5.68 -23.32
CA MET A 18 7.74 4.51 -22.71
C MET A 18 8.86 3.85 -21.90
N ILE A 19 8.79 4.00 -20.58
CA ILE A 19 9.64 3.23 -19.70
C ILE A 19 9.10 1.82 -19.86
N ASP A 20 9.90 0.94 -20.41
CA ASP A 20 9.61 -0.48 -20.47
C ASP A 20 9.65 -0.96 -19.02
N TYR A 21 8.47 -0.98 -18.39
CA TYR A 21 8.35 -1.55 -17.05
C TYR A 21 8.57 -3.05 -17.18
N GLN A 22 9.57 -3.54 -16.46
CA GLN A 22 9.83 -4.98 -16.36
C GLN A 22 8.53 -5.71 -16.00
N ASP A 23 8.33 -6.88 -16.57
CA ASP A 23 7.26 -7.75 -16.10
C ASP A 23 7.63 -8.25 -14.70
N LEU A 24 6.85 -7.76 -13.73
CA LEU A 24 7.00 -8.19 -12.36
C LEU A 24 6.28 -9.52 -12.20
N ASP A 25 7.05 -10.53 -11.86
CA ASP A 25 6.56 -11.89 -11.64
C ASP A 25 5.62 -11.96 -10.41
N HIS A 26 4.95 -13.08 -10.31
CA HIS A 26 4.15 -13.42 -9.15
C HIS A 26 5.03 -13.68 -7.92
N ILE A 27 4.59 -13.17 -6.77
CA ILE A 27 5.15 -13.46 -5.45
C ILE A 27 4.12 -14.28 -4.69
N ASP A 28 4.46 -15.53 -4.39
CA ASP A 28 3.57 -16.39 -3.59
C ASP A 28 3.28 -15.78 -2.23
N GLY A 29 2.01 -15.87 -1.82
CA GLY A 29 1.54 -15.35 -0.54
C GLY A 29 1.37 -13.83 -0.48
N LEU A 30 1.76 -13.07 -1.51
CA LEU A 30 1.43 -11.65 -1.63
C LEU A 30 0.16 -11.47 -2.44
N SER A 31 -0.68 -10.54 -2.02
CA SER A 31 -1.80 -10.03 -2.82
C SER A 31 -1.82 -8.52 -2.77
N ILE A 32 -2.20 -7.91 -3.87
CA ILE A 32 -2.28 -6.45 -3.99
C ILE A 32 -3.70 -6.10 -4.41
N SER A 33 -4.31 -5.15 -3.73
CA SER A 33 -5.57 -4.56 -4.17
C SER A 33 -5.51 -3.04 -4.07
N VAL A 34 -6.22 -2.37 -4.97
CA VAL A 34 -6.19 -0.90 -5.08
C VAL A 34 -7.60 -0.41 -5.41
N VAL A 35 -8.04 0.60 -4.69
CA VAL A 35 -9.36 1.23 -4.87
C VAL A 35 -9.28 2.75 -4.72
N SER A 36 -10.31 3.44 -5.16
CA SER A 36 -10.56 4.83 -4.78
C SER A 36 -11.35 4.87 -3.48
N ALA A 37 -10.83 5.57 -2.49
CA ALA A 37 -11.56 5.97 -1.28
C ALA A 37 -12.14 7.39 -1.42
N ASN A 38 -12.15 7.94 -2.64
CA ASN A 38 -12.59 9.30 -2.95
C ASN A 38 -11.89 10.37 -2.08
N LEU A 39 -10.58 10.19 -1.89
CA LEU A 39 -9.75 11.17 -1.21
C LEU A 39 -9.43 12.36 -2.12
N TYR A 40 -9.45 12.13 -3.44
CA TYR A 40 -9.37 13.14 -4.49
C TYR A 40 -10.72 13.34 -5.17
N ASN A 41 -10.86 14.43 -5.90
CA ASN A 41 -12.09 14.76 -6.63
C ASN A 41 -12.19 14.07 -8.02
N ASP A 42 -11.13 13.42 -8.48
CA ASP A 42 -11.01 12.84 -9.82
C ASP A 42 -11.20 11.30 -9.87
N ASN A 43 -11.72 10.70 -8.81
CA ASN A 43 -11.97 9.26 -8.67
C ASN A 43 -10.74 8.37 -8.97
N ARG A 44 -9.52 8.89 -8.79
CA ARG A 44 -8.30 8.10 -8.94
C ARG A 44 -8.18 7.07 -7.82
N ASP A 45 -7.46 6.00 -8.08
CA ASP A 45 -7.06 5.05 -7.05
C ASP A 45 -6.14 5.76 -6.03
N ASP A 46 -6.49 5.71 -4.75
CA ASP A 46 -5.84 6.47 -3.67
C ASP A 46 -5.65 5.65 -2.37
N LEU A 47 -6.08 4.39 -2.40
CA LEU A 47 -5.94 3.44 -1.31
C LEU A 47 -5.44 2.11 -1.85
N SER A 48 -4.26 1.67 -1.37
CA SER A 48 -3.58 0.44 -1.80
C SER A 48 -3.35 -0.48 -0.61
N LEU A 49 -3.61 -1.76 -0.77
CA LEU A 49 -3.35 -2.81 0.23
C LEU A 49 -2.36 -3.81 -0.35
N PHE A 50 -1.30 -4.06 0.40
CA PHE A 50 -0.41 -5.19 0.23
C PHE A 50 -0.72 -6.19 1.34
N TYR A 51 -1.25 -7.35 0.98
CA TYR A 51 -1.66 -8.39 1.92
C TYR A 51 -0.73 -9.59 1.80
N PHE A 52 -0.18 -10.04 2.92
CA PHE A 52 0.72 -11.18 3.03
C PHE A 52 -0.04 -12.33 3.71
N ARG A 53 -0.53 -13.28 2.92
CA ARG A 53 -1.38 -14.39 3.36
C ARG A 53 -0.81 -15.15 4.55
N ASP A 54 0.47 -15.46 4.52
CA ASP A 54 1.17 -16.24 5.55
C ASP A 54 1.93 -15.38 6.57
N GLY A 55 1.76 -14.06 6.45
CA GLY A 55 2.56 -13.08 7.15
C GLY A 55 3.98 -13.01 6.61
N ALA A 56 4.52 -11.80 6.49
CA ALA A 56 5.86 -11.55 6.03
C ALA A 56 6.78 -11.10 7.16
N ASN A 57 8.00 -11.59 7.19
CA ASN A 57 9.06 -10.98 7.99
C ASN A 57 9.35 -9.60 7.41
N TYR A 58 9.63 -8.63 8.24
CA TYR A 58 9.90 -7.27 7.78
C TYR A 58 11.04 -6.62 8.54
N ALA A 59 11.67 -5.67 7.87
CA ALA A 59 12.55 -4.68 8.46
C ALA A 59 12.15 -3.31 7.92
N SER A 60 12.34 -2.27 8.72
CA SER A 60 11.93 -0.92 8.34
C SER A 60 12.94 0.11 8.78
N VAL A 61 13.09 1.15 7.96
CA VAL A 61 13.82 2.36 8.27
C VAL A 61 12.88 3.55 8.13
N TYR A 62 13.04 4.53 9.01
CA TYR A 62 12.17 5.70 9.05
C TYR A 62 12.99 6.97 9.09
N THR A 63 12.31 8.10 8.90
CA THR A 63 12.93 9.42 8.98
C THR A 63 13.58 9.66 10.35
N GLN A 64 14.68 10.40 10.35
CA GLN A 64 15.33 10.94 11.56
C GLN A 64 14.77 12.30 11.98
N SER A 65 13.72 12.79 11.30
CA SER A 65 13.05 14.03 11.69
C SER A 65 12.51 13.95 13.12
N LYS A 66 12.62 15.04 13.86
CA LYS A 66 12.02 15.16 15.18
C LYS A 66 10.48 15.21 15.14
N ILE A 67 9.94 15.59 13.99
CA ILE A 67 8.50 15.64 13.73
C ILE A 67 8.13 14.45 12.85
N VAL A 68 7.39 13.51 13.43
CA VAL A 68 7.07 12.22 12.82
C VAL A 68 5.56 12.13 12.63
N SER A 69 5.12 11.63 11.47
CA SER A 69 3.71 11.39 11.19
C SER A 69 3.14 10.25 12.06
N GLU A 70 1.82 10.25 12.24
CA GLU A 70 1.17 9.31 13.15
C GLU A 70 1.26 7.86 12.65
N ASN A 71 1.32 7.62 11.34
CA ASN A 71 1.53 6.27 10.79
C ASN A 71 2.94 5.74 11.10
N ILE A 72 3.97 6.58 11.11
CA ILE A 72 5.32 6.15 11.53
C ILE A 72 5.33 5.85 13.03
N LYS A 73 4.70 6.67 13.87
CA LYS A 73 4.56 6.39 15.30
C LYS A 73 3.82 5.07 15.55
N TRP A 74 2.73 4.82 14.78
CA TRP A 74 2.01 3.55 14.82
C TRP A 74 2.94 2.39 14.48
N ASN A 75 3.62 2.44 13.33
CA ASN A 75 4.48 1.35 12.87
C ASN A 75 5.63 1.07 13.87
N LEU A 76 6.25 2.11 14.43
CA LEU A 76 7.31 1.97 15.44
C LEU A 76 6.81 1.38 16.75
N SER A 77 5.53 1.55 17.09
CA SER A 77 4.94 1.00 18.31
C SER A 77 4.63 -0.50 18.20
N GLN A 78 4.61 -1.06 16.98
CA GLN A 78 4.33 -2.47 16.77
C GLN A 78 5.57 -3.32 17.05
N LYS A 79 5.39 -4.40 17.81
CA LYS A 79 6.46 -5.33 18.18
C LYS A 79 6.28 -6.72 17.54
N SER A 80 5.37 -6.85 16.57
CA SER A 80 5.18 -8.11 15.88
C SER A 80 6.41 -8.46 15.04
N LYS A 81 6.76 -9.74 14.98
CA LYS A 81 7.84 -10.23 14.10
C LYS A 81 7.40 -10.35 12.65
N LYS A 82 6.09 -10.41 12.41
CA LYS A 82 5.48 -10.52 11.10
C LYS A 82 4.45 -9.42 10.90
N ILE A 83 4.27 -9.03 9.65
CA ILE A 83 3.14 -8.19 9.20
C ILE A 83 2.25 -9.01 8.27
N TYR A 84 0.96 -8.75 8.33
CA TYR A 84 -0.02 -9.35 7.41
C TYR A 84 -0.50 -8.34 6.38
N SER A 85 -0.40 -7.06 6.64
CA SER A 85 -0.68 -6.06 5.60
C SER A 85 0.07 -4.75 5.79
N LEU A 86 0.28 -4.08 4.64
CA LEU A 86 0.62 -2.67 4.56
C LEU A 86 -0.52 -1.96 3.80
N LEU A 87 -1.23 -1.07 4.50
CA LEU A 87 -2.26 -0.22 3.91
C LEU A 87 -1.69 1.17 3.64
N VAL A 88 -1.75 1.60 2.39
CA VAL A 88 -1.20 2.89 1.96
C VAL A 88 -2.32 3.79 1.46
N ASN A 89 -2.44 5.00 2.02
CA ASN A 89 -3.30 6.04 1.47
C ASN A 89 -2.47 7.20 0.91
N THR A 90 -3.00 7.83 -0.12
CA THR A 90 -2.51 9.11 -0.62
C THR A 90 -3.39 10.28 -0.18
N ARG A 91 -3.13 11.49 -0.63
CA ARG A 91 -3.83 12.74 -0.33
C ARG A 91 -3.59 13.29 1.08
N ASN A 92 -3.37 12.47 2.09
CA ASN A 92 -3.19 12.87 3.49
C ASN A 92 -1.98 12.14 4.09
N ALA A 93 -1.02 12.88 4.62
CA ALA A 93 0.21 12.36 5.21
C ALA A 93 0.03 11.86 6.65
N ASN A 94 -1.11 12.11 7.25
CA ASN A 94 -1.37 11.87 8.68
C ASN A 94 -0.27 12.46 9.59
N ALA A 95 0.21 13.64 9.23
CA ALA A 95 1.23 14.39 9.95
C ALA A 95 0.61 15.67 10.53
N PHE A 96 1.01 16.04 11.73
CA PHE A 96 0.41 17.15 12.52
C PHE A 96 -1.10 16.95 12.77
N THR A 97 -1.55 15.73 12.84
CA THR A 97 -2.94 15.35 13.16
C THR A 97 -3.10 14.96 14.64
N GLY A 98 -2.01 14.81 15.36
CA GLY A 98 -1.96 14.53 16.79
C GLY A 98 -2.73 13.26 17.18
N LYS A 99 -3.29 13.28 18.39
CA LYS A 99 -3.99 12.11 18.95
C LYS A 99 -5.11 11.59 18.03
N GLN A 100 -5.83 12.47 17.34
CA GLN A 100 -6.93 12.08 16.44
C GLN A 100 -6.41 11.22 15.29
N GLY A 101 -5.29 11.58 14.68
CA GLY A 101 -4.67 10.81 13.60
C GLY A 101 -4.22 9.43 14.06
N TYR A 102 -3.61 9.33 15.24
CA TYR A 102 -3.15 8.05 15.81
C TYR A 102 -4.33 7.12 16.16
N GLU A 103 -5.35 7.63 16.87
CA GLU A 103 -6.54 6.85 17.22
C GLU A 103 -7.32 6.38 16.00
N SER A 104 -7.31 7.18 14.94
CA SER A 104 -7.88 6.78 13.65
C SER A 104 -7.19 5.57 13.06
N LEU A 105 -5.85 5.53 13.09
CA LEU A 105 -5.08 4.35 12.62
C LEU A 105 -5.33 3.13 13.49
N LYS A 106 -5.43 3.31 14.81
CA LYS A 106 -5.77 2.22 15.72
C LYS A 106 -7.10 1.58 15.37
N LYS A 107 -8.16 2.37 15.21
CA LYS A 107 -9.47 1.88 14.79
C LYS A 107 -9.43 1.24 13.40
N LEU A 108 -8.69 1.84 12.47
CA LEU A 108 -8.55 1.31 11.12
C LEU A 108 -7.82 -0.03 11.11
N SER A 109 -6.80 -0.21 11.95
CA SER A 109 -6.08 -1.49 12.08
C SER A 109 -6.98 -2.61 12.62
N GLU A 110 -7.89 -2.27 13.52
CA GLU A 110 -8.89 -3.22 14.04
C GLU A 110 -9.85 -3.67 12.93
N ILE A 111 -10.37 -2.73 12.12
CA ILE A 111 -11.24 -3.05 10.99
C ILE A 111 -10.52 -3.92 9.96
N VAL A 112 -9.31 -3.51 9.55
CA VAL A 112 -8.51 -4.26 8.56
C VAL A 112 -8.20 -5.66 9.06
N SER A 113 -7.82 -5.81 10.32
CA SER A 113 -7.48 -7.12 10.90
C SER A 113 -8.70 -8.06 10.96
N ILE A 114 -9.90 -7.53 11.30
CA ILE A 114 -11.15 -8.29 11.30
C ILE A 114 -11.49 -8.76 9.88
N GLU A 115 -11.48 -7.86 8.91
CA GLU A 115 -11.83 -8.19 7.53
C GLU A 115 -10.82 -9.16 6.87
N LEU A 116 -9.52 -9.01 7.16
CA LEU A 116 -8.51 -9.96 6.70
C LEU A 116 -8.62 -11.32 7.40
N THR A 117 -9.01 -11.37 8.68
CA THR A 117 -9.29 -12.64 9.38
C THR A 117 -10.47 -13.37 8.73
N LYS A 118 -11.56 -12.67 8.43
CA LYS A 118 -12.70 -13.24 7.69
C LYS A 118 -12.28 -13.75 6.31
N LYS A 119 -11.39 -13.02 5.63
CA LYS A 119 -10.85 -13.45 4.34
C LYS A 119 -10.02 -14.73 4.46
N GLN A 120 -9.22 -14.87 5.51
CA GLN A 120 -8.52 -16.12 5.84
C GLN A 120 -9.50 -17.28 6.06
N GLU A 121 -10.56 -17.03 6.82
CA GLU A 121 -11.61 -18.04 7.12
C GLU A 121 -12.36 -18.51 5.87
N GLN A 122 -12.45 -17.66 4.84
CA GLN A 122 -13.10 -18.02 3.57
C GLN A 122 -12.19 -18.77 2.60
N ASP A 123 -10.89 -18.46 2.61
CA ASP A 123 -9.98 -18.86 1.54
C ASP A 123 -8.96 -19.94 1.97
N GLU A 124 -8.76 -20.18 3.28
CA GLU A 124 -7.71 -21.05 3.78
C GLU A 124 -8.29 -22.21 4.61
N ASP A 125 -7.73 -23.39 4.43
CA ASP A 125 -8.11 -24.60 5.22
C ASP A 125 -7.71 -24.43 6.70
N ILE A 126 -6.64 -23.71 6.97
CA ILE A 126 -6.14 -23.39 8.32
C ILE A 126 -6.01 -21.88 8.45
N PRO A 127 -7.14 -21.20 8.72
CA PRO A 127 -7.16 -19.75 8.78
C PRO A 127 -6.37 -19.21 9.97
N LYS A 128 -5.71 -18.07 9.77
CA LYS A 128 -4.96 -17.37 10.81
C LYS A 128 -5.75 -16.17 11.29
N LYS A 129 -5.86 -16.03 12.60
CA LYS A 129 -6.39 -14.81 13.21
C LYS A 129 -5.35 -13.71 13.13
N ILE A 130 -5.66 -12.66 12.39
CA ILE A 130 -4.77 -11.51 12.18
C ILE A 130 -5.01 -10.50 13.29
N SER A 131 -3.93 -10.05 13.91
CA SER A 131 -3.98 -9.01 14.95
C SER A 131 -3.88 -7.61 14.33
N SER A 132 -4.54 -6.63 14.95
CA SER A 132 -4.38 -5.21 14.57
C SER A 132 -2.92 -4.72 14.66
N LYS A 133 -2.09 -5.36 15.50
CA LYS A 133 -0.64 -5.07 15.63
C LYS A 133 0.19 -5.55 14.45
N GLU A 134 -0.37 -6.32 13.56
CA GLU A 134 0.26 -6.87 12.35
C GLU A 134 -0.13 -6.09 11.09
N ILE A 135 -0.81 -4.95 11.28
CA ILE A 135 -1.22 -4.03 10.22
C ILE A 135 -0.31 -2.80 10.25
N MET A 136 0.39 -2.54 9.17
CA MET A 136 1.23 -1.36 8.98
C MET A 136 0.58 -0.34 8.06
N PHE A 137 0.96 0.93 8.20
CA PHE A 137 0.41 2.01 7.42
C PHE A 137 1.48 2.83 6.70
N GLY A 138 1.18 3.21 5.45
CA GLY A 138 1.85 4.27 4.71
C GLY A 138 0.88 5.40 4.43
N CYS A 139 1.19 6.62 4.86
CA CYS A 139 0.36 7.78 4.59
C CYS A 139 1.19 8.84 3.87
N THR A 140 0.66 9.40 2.79
CA THR A 140 1.37 10.42 2.00
C THR A 140 0.41 11.46 1.46
N GLY A 141 0.81 12.73 1.46
CA GLY A 141 0.01 13.84 0.94
C GLY A 141 0.08 15.08 1.82
N THR A 142 -1.05 15.77 1.98
CA THR A 142 -1.15 17.02 2.73
C THR A 142 -0.88 16.81 4.21
N ILE A 143 -0.18 17.75 4.81
CA ILE A 143 0.17 17.82 6.22
C ILE A 143 -0.83 18.74 6.92
N GLY A 144 -1.23 18.40 8.16
CA GLY A 144 -2.07 19.24 9.02
C GLY A 144 -3.58 19.14 8.75
N GLU A 145 -4.01 18.41 7.72
CA GLU A 145 -5.43 18.13 7.51
C GLU A 145 -5.89 16.94 8.37
N PRO A 146 -7.11 16.95 8.91
CA PRO A 146 -7.67 15.81 9.63
C PRO A 146 -7.58 14.53 8.82
N PHE A 147 -7.21 13.42 9.46
CA PHE A 147 -7.10 12.14 8.76
C PHE A 147 -8.47 11.67 8.28
N PRO A 148 -8.64 11.30 7.01
CA PRO A 148 -9.95 10.98 6.40
C PRO A 148 -10.41 9.56 6.76
N TYR A 149 -10.45 9.25 8.06
CA TYR A 149 -10.73 7.92 8.59
C TYR A 149 -11.97 7.27 7.99
N LYS A 150 -13.10 8.00 7.97
CA LYS A 150 -14.39 7.43 7.52
C LYS A 150 -14.34 7.03 6.04
N LYS A 151 -13.79 7.86 5.19
CA LYS A 151 -13.66 7.54 3.76
C LYS A 151 -12.81 6.29 3.53
N ILE A 152 -11.74 6.13 4.31
CA ILE A 152 -10.85 4.97 4.20
C ILE A 152 -11.53 3.74 4.79
N SER A 153 -12.08 3.83 6.00
CA SER A 153 -12.72 2.69 6.68
C SER A 153 -13.90 2.11 5.89
N ASP A 154 -14.69 2.96 5.26
CA ASP A 154 -15.84 2.54 4.44
C ASP A 154 -15.39 1.73 3.19
N GLN A 155 -14.15 1.89 2.73
CA GLN A 155 -13.60 1.17 1.58
C GLN A 155 -12.81 -0.09 1.94
N VAL A 156 -12.51 -0.34 3.21
CA VAL A 156 -11.76 -1.53 3.64
C VAL A 156 -12.43 -2.84 3.17
N PRO A 157 -13.74 -3.06 3.34
CA PRO A 157 -14.38 -4.28 2.86
C PRO A 157 -14.25 -4.45 1.34
N ASN A 158 -14.46 -3.39 0.56
CA ASN A 158 -14.32 -3.41 -0.89
C ASN A 158 -12.87 -3.72 -1.32
N LEU A 159 -11.90 -3.12 -0.64
CA LEU A 159 -10.48 -3.33 -0.89
C LEU A 159 -10.09 -4.80 -0.65
N ILE A 160 -10.57 -5.40 0.44
CA ILE A 160 -10.28 -6.79 0.81
C ILE A 160 -11.02 -7.77 -0.11
N ASN A 161 -12.25 -7.50 -0.50
CA ASN A 161 -12.99 -8.31 -1.46
C ASN A 161 -12.35 -8.33 -2.86
N LYS A 162 -11.54 -7.32 -3.20
CA LYS A 162 -10.77 -7.27 -4.45
C LYS A 162 -9.43 -8.02 -4.41
N ILE A 163 -9.05 -8.60 -3.28
CA ILE A 163 -7.85 -9.42 -3.17
C ILE A 163 -7.92 -10.57 -4.17
N ARG A 164 -6.82 -10.76 -4.92
CA ARG A 164 -6.56 -11.90 -5.79
C ARG A 164 -5.17 -12.41 -5.49
N TYR A 165 -5.01 -13.71 -5.40
CA TYR A 165 -3.75 -14.35 -5.03
C TYR A 165 -2.73 -14.42 -6.17
N THR A 166 -3.09 -13.92 -7.34
CA THR A 166 -2.19 -13.78 -8.48
C THR A 166 -1.94 -12.31 -8.75
N GLN A 167 -0.69 -11.93 -8.87
CA GLN A 167 -0.30 -10.61 -9.35
C GLN A 167 0.10 -10.69 -10.81
N ASN A 168 -0.10 -9.59 -11.50
CA ASN A 168 0.36 -9.37 -12.86
C ASN A 168 0.85 -7.92 -12.99
N LYS A 169 1.44 -7.60 -14.11
CA LYS A 169 1.94 -6.26 -14.43
C LYS A 169 0.92 -5.14 -14.15
N PHE A 170 -0.36 -5.38 -14.41
CA PHE A 170 -1.41 -4.38 -14.20
C PHE A 170 -1.61 -4.03 -12.73
N ILE A 171 -1.64 -5.02 -11.83
CA ILE A 171 -1.87 -4.75 -10.41
C ILE A 171 -0.66 -4.07 -9.77
N TRP A 172 0.55 -4.44 -10.19
CA TRP A 172 1.77 -3.75 -9.79
C TRP A 172 1.77 -2.30 -10.25
N MET A 173 1.38 -2.05 -11.52
CA MET A 173 1.24 -0.70 -12.06
C MET A 173 0.17 0.10 -11.30
N LYS A 174 -0.99 -0.49 -11.03
CA LYS A 174 -2.04 0.14 -10.22
C LYS A 174 -1.54 0.49 -8.83
N ALA A 175 -0.80 -0.40 -8.17
CA ALA A 175 -0.20 -0.11 -6.88
C ALA A 175 0.78 1.06 -6.95
N GLY A 176 1.66 1.05 -7.96
CA GLY A 176 2.60 2.15 -8.21
C GLY A 176 1.90 3.50 -8.40
N LEU A 177 0.81 3.51 -9.18
CA LEU A 177 -0.01 4.72 -9.39
C LEU A 177 -0.80 5.10 -8.12
N GLY A 178 -1.32 4.10 -7.40
CA GLY A 178 -2.16 4.29 -6.21
C GLY A 178 -1.42 4.88 -5.01
N ILE A 179 -0.08 4.81 -4.98
CA ILE A 179 0.74 5.40 -3.92
C ILE A 179 1.33 6.78 -4.30
N MET A 180 1.15 7.23 -5.54
CA MET A 180 1.69 8.50 -6.02
C MET A 180 0.91 9.72 -5.51
N THR A 181 1.63 10.82 -5.32
CA THR A 181 1.05 12.15 -5.02
C THR A 181 1.44 13.14 -6.10
N THR A 182 2.65 13.69 -6.03
CA THR A 182 3.22 14.64 -6.99
C THR A 182 4.13 13.99 -8.02
N ASP A 183 4.28 12.68 -7.95
CA ASP A 183 5.07 11.91 -8.91
C ASP A 183 4.46 12.00 -10.31
N THR A 184 5.30 12.05 -11.31
CA THR A 184 4.91 12.04 -12.73
C THR A 184 4.89 10.64 -13.34
N LYS A 185 5.55 9.67 -12.68
CA LYS A 185 5.70 8.28 -13.14
C LYS A 185 5.68 7.32 -11.96
N PRO A 186 5.04 6.16 -12.06
CA PRO A 186 5.22 5.08 -11.10
C PRO A 186 6.67 4.57 -11.16
N LYS A 187 7.19 4.10 -10.02
CA LYS A 187 8.55 3.59 -9.90
C LYS A 187 8.47 2.15 -9.44
N LEU A 188 8.76 1.25 -10.35
CA LEU A 188 8.75 -0.21 -10.15
C LEU A 188 10.06 -0.78 -10.69
N ALA A 189 10.63 -1.73 -9.98
CA ALA A 189 11.83 -2.45 -10.41
C ALA A 189 11.79 -3.89 -9.90
N MET A 190 12.47 -4.78 -10.61
CA MET A 190 12.72 -6.14 -10.18
C MET A 190 14.16 -6.50 -10.52
N GLU A 191 14.83 -7.13 -9.58
CA GLU A 191 16.18 -7.68 -9.76
C GLU A 191 16.24 -9.10 -9.22
N THR A 192 17.15 -9.90 -9.74
CA THR A 192 17.41 -11.25 -9.27
C THR A 192 18.87 -11.40 -8.84
N CYS A 193 19.09 -12.16 -7.77
CA CYS A 193 20.44 -12.50 -7.34
C CYS A 193 20.49 -13.94 -6.82
N MET A 194 21.69 -14.53 -6.80
CA MET A 194 21.92 -15.85 -6.21
C MET A 194 22.44 -15.70 -4.78
N ILE A 195 21.81 -16.38 -3.83
CA ILE A 195 22.32 -16.53 -2.46
C ILE A 195 22.52 -18.02 -2.22
N GLY A 196 23.80 -18.43 -2.20
CA GLY A 196 24.16 -19.85 -2.28
C GLY A 196 23.64 -20.44 -3.61
N ASN A 197 22.83 -21.51 -3.53
CA ASN A 197 22.24 -22.18 -4.69
C ASN A 197 20.79 -21.78 -4.95
N LYS A 198 20.29 -20.71 -4.31
CA LYS A 198 18.90 -20.24 -4.46
C LYS A 198 18.84 -18.92 -5.20
N GLU A 199 18.00 -18.85 -6.23
CA GLU A 199 17.64 -17.60 -6.86
C GLU A 199 16.69 -16.83 -5.94
N ILE A 200 17.03 -15.56 -5.69
CA ILE A 200 16.24 -14.62 -4.91
C ILE A 200 15.81 -13.50 -5.84
N LYS A 201 14.49 -13.20 -5.83
CA LYS A 201 13.91 -12.09 -6.56
C LYS A 201 13.63 -10.94 -5.59
N ILE A 202 14.00 -9.74 -5.99
CA ILE A 202 13.82 -8.50 -5.22
C ILE A 202 12.90 -7.59 -6.02
N TYR A 203 11.77 -7.21 -5.43
CA TYR A 203 10.80 -6.32 -6.04
C TYR A 203 10.82 -4.97 -5.34
N GLY A 204 10.88 -3.92 -6.12
CA GLY A 204 10.88 -2.54 -5.64
C GLY A 204 9.65 -1.78 -6.10
N ILE A 205 9.01 -1.09 -5.17
CA ILE A 205 7.98 -0.10 -5.43
C ILE A 205 8.31 1.16 -4.63
N ALA A 206 8.31 2.30 -5.29
CA ALA A 206 8.67 3.56 -4.64
C ALA A 206 7.84 4.73 -5.16
N LYS A 207 7.78 5.79 -4.37
CA LYS A 207 7.23 7.07 -4.76
C LYS A 207 8.10 8.21 -4.20
N GLY A 208 7.98 9.36 -4.79
CA GLY A 208 8.64 10.60 -4.39
C GLY A 208 9.19 11.35 -5.60
N SER A 209 8.88 12.64 -5.67
CA SER A 209 9.37 13.56 -6.70
C SER A 209 9.56 14.94 -6.08
N GLY A 210 8.52 15.78 -6.04
CA GLY A 210 8.57 17.08 -5.34
C GLY A 210 8.17 17.00 -3.86
N MET A 211 7.48 15.95 -3.48
CA MET A 211 7.07 15.67 -2.11
C MET A 211 7.83 14.44 -1.60
N ILE A 212 8.96 14.72 -0.99
CA ILE A 212 9.89 13.71 -0.49
C ILE A 212 9.79 13.64 1.04
#